data_3e220ef3e3f0a089aacc0e97b37d71f5
#
_entry.id   3e220ef3e3f0a089aacc0e97b37d71f5
#
_cell.length_a   1.000
_cell.length_b   1.000
_cell.length_c   1.000
_cell.angle_alpha   90.00
_cell.angle_beta   90.00
_cell.angle_gamma   90.00
#
_symmetry.space_group_name_H-M   'P 1'
#
loop_
_entity.id
_entity.type
_entity.pdbx_description
1 polymer ?
#
loop_
_entity_poly.entity_id
_entity_poly.type
_entity_poly.pdbx_seq_one_letter_code
_entity_poly.pdbx_strand_id
1 'polypeptide(L)'
;MRELVKIAEDNNVILNVEVINRFEQYLLNTCEEALAYVEDINSPSCRILLDTFHMNIEEDSIGGAIRKAGKYLSALHLGETNRKPPGLGRMPWQEIRDALDAIGFDGPLVMEPFITKGGQVGRDIAVWRDLIPNPDYDALARDAADFVRRALCS
;
A
#
# COMPACT_ATOMS: atom_id res chain seq x y z
N MET A 1 15.61 -7.73 11.20
CA MET A 1 14.32 -8.45 11.11
C MET A 1 14.33 -9.78 11.85
N ARG A 2 15.30 -10.71 11.64
CA ARG A 2 15.30 -12.06 12.26
C ARG A 2 15.25 -12.08 13.80
N GLU A 3 15.73 -11.05 14.48
CA GLU A 3 15.59 -10.92 15.92
C GLU A 3 14.22 -10.34 16.31
N LEU A 4 13.71 -9.40 15.53
CA LEU A 4 12.41 -8.77 15.78
C LEU A 4 11.24 -9.72 15.60
N VAL A 5 11.30 -10.62 14.61
CA VAL A 5 10.20 -11.57 14.39
C VAL A 5 9.98 -12.52 15.54
N LYS A 6 11.01 -12.85 16.33
CA LYS A 6 10.85 -13.66 17.54
C LYS A 6 10.00 -12.96 18.59
N ILE A 7 10.24 -11.66 18.78
CA ILE A 7 9.44 -10.83 19.69
C ILE A 7 8.01 -10.69 19.15
N ALA A 8 7.86 -10.51 17.83
CA ALA A 8 6.56 -10.40 17.20
C ALA A 8 5.74 -11.69 17.35
N GLU A 9 6.36 -12.85 17.16
CA GLU A 9 5.74 -14.17 17.36
C GLU A 9 5.29 -14.36 18.81
N ASP A 10 6.15 -14.05 19.79
CA ASP A 10 5.84 -14.15 21.21
C ASP A 10 4.66 -13.24 21.62
N ASN A 11 4.42 -12.16 20.89
CA ASN A 11 3.34 -11.19 21.17
C ASN A 11 2.17 -11.26 20.18
N ASN A 12 2.15 -12.22 19.25
CA ASN A 12 1.13 -12.33 18.18
C ASN A 12 0.97 -11.05 17.36
N VAL A 13 2.07 -10.42 16.98
CA VAL A 13 2.12 -9.20 16.16
C VAL A 13 2.64 -9.55 14.76
N ILE A 14 2.06 -8.92 13.74
CA ILE A 14 2.56 -8.97 12.38
C ILE A 14 3.45 -7.74 12.11
N LEU A 15 4.66 -7.99 11.62
CA LEU A 15 5.57 -6.98 11.12
C LEU A 15 5.42 -6.93 9.61
N ASN A 16 4.90 -5.83 9.11
CA ASN A 16 4.76 -5.59 7.68
C ASN A 16 6.02 -4.95 7.11
N VAL A 17 6.51 -5.52 6.02
CA VAL A 17 7.56 -4.93 5.21
C VAL A 17 6.87 -4.17 4.09
N GLU A 18 6.97 -2.86 4.10
CA GLU A 18 6.38 -2.01 3.08
C GLU A 18 7.29 -1.90 1.86
N VAL A 19 6.70 -2.10 0.68
CA VAL A 19 7.35 -1.95 -0.61
C VAL A 19 7.15 -0.51 -1.11
N ILE A 20 8.23 0.23 -1.22
CA ILE A 20 8.21 1.67 -1.51
C ILE A 20 9.00 1.96 -2.79
N ASN A 21 8.54 2.90 -3.61
CA ASN A 21 9.14 3.23 -4.89
C ASN A 21 10.61 3.71 -4.77
N ARG A 22 11.36 3.56 -5.87
CA ARG A 22 12.80 3.90 -5.98
C ARG A 22 13.17 5.36 -5.71
N PHE A 23 12.20 6.28 -5.74
CA PHE A 23 12.45 7.69 -5.47
C PHE A 23 12.43 8.03 -3.99
N GLU A 24 11.78 7.18 -3.18
CA GLU A 24 11.62 7.39 -1.74
C GLU A 24 12.52 6.49 -0.90
N GLN A 25 12.90 5.31 -1.42
CA GLN A 25 13.86 4.42 -0.76
C GLN A 25 14.52 3.45 -1.76
N TYR A 26 15.49 2.64 -1.32
CA TYR A 26 16.31 1.81 -2.22
C TYR A 26 16.38 0.34 -1.83
N LEU A 27 15.71 -0.10 -0.77
CA LEU A 27 15.92 -1.45 -0.23
C LEU A 27 15.02 -2.50 -0.87
N LEU A 28 13.71 -2.25 -0.90
CA LEU A 28 12.69 -3.15 -1.45
C LEU A 28 11.71 -2.31 -2.29
N ASN A 29 11.84 -2.37 -3.60
CA ASN A 29 11.03 -1.56 -4.49
C ASN A 29 9.93 -2.35 -5.22
N THR A 30 10.07 -3.66 -5.29
CA THR A 30 9.10 -4.53 -5.97
C THR A 30 8.55 -5.61 -5.05
N CYS A 31 7.36 -6.12 -5.39
CA CYS A 31 6.77 -7.29 -4.73
C CYS A 31 7.70 -8.50 -4.77
N GLU A 32 8.44 -8.69 -5.87
CA GLU A 32 9.37 -9.81 -6.01
C GLU A 32 10.54 -9.73 -5.01
N GLU A 33 11.11 -8.55 -4.83
CA GLU A 33 12.16 -8.31 -3.83
C GLU A 33 11.64 -8.53 -2.40
N ALA A 34 10.41 -8.06 -2.11
CA ALA A 34 9.77 -8.26 -0.82
C ALA A 34 9.48 -9.73 -0.54
N LEU A 35 9.03 -10.50 -1.55
CA LEU A 35 8.84 -11.95 -1.43
C LEU A 35 10.14 -12.65 -1.08
N ALA A 36 11.22 -12.40 -1.82
CA ALA A 36 12.52 -12.97 -1.53
C ALA A 36 12.98 -12.63 -0.09
N TYR A 37 12.71 -11.40 0.35
CA TYR A 37 13.04 -10.97 1.70
C TYR A 37 12.24 -11.70 2.78
N VAL A 38 10.91 -11.79 2.67
CA VAL A 38 10.08 -12.46 3.69
C VAL A 38 10.31 -13.98 3.71
N GLU A 39 10.61 -14.57 2.56
CA GLU A 39 11.00 -15.99 2.47
C GLU A 39 12.35 -16.26 3.14
N ASP A 40 13.34 -15.36 2.97
CA ASP A 40 14.63 -15.46 3.68
C ASP A 40 14.48 -15.28 5.20
N ILE A 41 13.57 -14.43 5.65
CA ILE A 41 13.23 -14.28 7.09
C ILE A 41 12.55 -15.54 7.63
N ASN A 42 11.69 -16.17 6.82
CA ASN A 42 10.99 -17.43 7.13
C ASN A 42 10.25 -17.40 8.48
N SER A 43 9.43 -16.35 8.70
CA SER A 43 8.62 -16.18 9.90
C SER A 43 7.16 -15.90 9.54
N PRO A 44 6.17 -16.49 10.23
CA PRO A 44 4.76 -16.17 10.03
C PRO A 44 4.42 -14.73 10.42
N SER A 45 5.23 -14.12 11.27
CA SER A 45 5.08 -12.72 11.71
C SER A 45 5.73 -11.70 10.79
N CYS A 46 6.43 -12.12 9.71
CA CYS A 46 6.96 -11.21 8.70
C CYS A 46 6.12 -11.30 7.44
N ARG A 47 5.43 -10.22 7.10
CA ARG A 47 4.48 -10.16 5.98
C ARG A 47 4.77 -8.96 5.09
N ILE A 48 4.09 -8.89 3.96
CA ILE A 48 4.22 -7.83 2.96
C ILE A 48 3.06 -6.85 3.10
N LEU A 49 3.39 -5.57 3.06
CA LEU A 49 2.48 -4.48 2.80
C LEU A 49 2.80 -3.93 1.41
N LEU A 50 1.81 -3.91 0.53
CA LEU A 50 1.89 -3.25 -0.77
C LEU A 50 1.14 -1.92 -0.72
N ASP A 51 1.57 -0.94 -1.50
CA ASP A 51 0.91 0.35 -1.67
C ASP A 51 0.64 0.59 -3.16
N THR A 52 -0.60 0.92 -3.49
CA THR A 52 -1.03 1.08 -4.89
C THR A 52 -0.30 2.21 -5.61
N PHE A 53 0.05 3.30 -4.90
CA PHE A 53 0.83 4.39 -5.48
C PHE A 53 2.26 3.94 -5.83
N HIS A 54 2.92 3.20 -4.93
CA HIS A 54 4.27 2.70 -5.15
C HIS A 54 4.28 1.63 -6.25
N MET A 55 3.33 0.70 -6.24
CA MET A 55 3.18 -0.31 -7.31
C MET A 55 2.96 0.31 -8.69
N ASN A 56 2.22 1.43 -8.78
CA ASN A 56 2.01 2.12 -10.06
C ASN A 56 3.32 2.64 -10.69
N ILE A 57 4.37 2.83 -9.90
CA ILE A 57 5.68 3.27 -10.36
C ILE A 57 6.57 2.08 -10.72
N GLU A 58 6.53 1.02 -9.91
CA GLU A 58 7.52 -0.05 -9.94
C GLU A 58 7.06 -1.33 -10.63
N GLU A 59 5.76 -1.62 -10.63
CA GLU A 59 5.24 -2.89 -11.13
C GLU A 59 4.68 -2.77 -12.55
N ASP A 60 4.93 -3.77 -13.38
CA ASP A 60 4.34 -3.87 -14.72
C ASP A 60 2.83 -4.12 -14.68
N SER A 61 2.33 -4.75 -13.61
CA SER A 61 0.91 -5.02 -13.34
C SER A 61 0.66 -5.02 -11.83
N ILE A 62 -0.20 -4.12 -11.37
CA ILE A 62 -0.59 -4.02 -9.97
C ILE A 62 -1.30 -5.29 -9.51
N GLY A 63 -2.26 -5.77 -10.29
CA GLY A 63 -2.95 -7.03 -9.99
C GLY A 63 -2.02 -8.25 -10.08
N GLY A 64 -1.02 -8.21 -10.96
CA GLY A 64 0.04 -9.22 -11.04
C GLY A 64 0.86 -9.29 -9.76
N ALA A 65 1.29 -8.15 -9.24
CA ALA A 65 2.04 -8.04 -7.98
C ALA A 65 1.22 -8.54 -6.78
N ILE A 66 -0.06 -8.15 -6.68
CA ILE A 66 -0.98 -8.61 -5.63
C ILE A 66 -1.13 -10.14 -5.65
N ARG A 67 -1.38 -10.74 -6.84
CA ARG A 67 -1.48 -12.20 -6.98
C ARG A 67 -0.18 -12.90 -6.63
N LYS A 68 0.97 -12.33 -7.01
CA LYS A 68 2.31 -12.84 -6.68
C LYS A 68 2.55 -12.81 -5.16
N ALA A 69 2.19 -11.74 -4.47
CA ALA A 69 2.29 -11.64 -3.01
C ALA A 69 1.46 -12.72 -2.31
N GLY A 70 0.25 -13.00 -2.82
CA GLY A 70 -0.59 -14.09 -2.35
C GLY A 70 -0.77 -14.11 -0.83
N LYS A 71 -0.50 -15.25 -0.21
CA LYS A 71 -0.62 -15.45 1.25
C LYS A 71 0.30 -14.57 2.10
N TYR A 72 1.33 -13.97 1.52
CA TYR A 72 2.24 -13.08 2.24
C TYR A 72 1.72 -11.65 2.35
N LEU A 73 0.74 -11.26 1.51
CA LEU A 73 0.09 -9.95 1.61
C LEU A 73 -0.77 -9.89 2.87
N SER A 74 -0.50 -8.96 3.77
CA SER A 74 -1.25 -8.79 5.01
C SER A 74 -1.91 -7.43 5.15
N ALA A 75 -1.49 -6.43 4.38
CA ALA A 75 -2.10 -5.11 4.34
C ALA A 75 -1.91 -4.49 2.95
N LEU A 76 -2.82 -3.61 2.56
CA LEU A 76 -2.72 -2.83 1.33
C LEU A 76 -2.98 -1.36 1.63
N HIS A 77 -2.01 -0.50 1.31
CA HIS A 77 -2.19 0.94 1.28
C HIS A 77 -2.81 1.39 -0.04
N LEU A 78 -3.74 2.32 0.05
CA LEU A 78 -4.55 2.80 -1.06
C LEU A 78 -4.27 4.27 -1.32
N GLY A 79 -3.66 4.56 -2.45
CA GLY A 79 -3.48 5.89 -3.01
C GLY A 79 -3.78 5.88 -4.51
N GLU A 80 -4.14 7.02 -5.06
CA GLU A 80 -4.24 7.17 -6.50
C GLU A 80 -2.86 7.32 -7.16
N THR A 81 -2.78 7.16 -8.48
CA THR A 81 -1.56 7.35 -9.27
C THR A 81 -0.93 8.73 -9.08
N ASN A 82 -1.70 9.69 -8.61
CA ASN A 82 -1.29 11.07 -8.32
C ASN A 82 -1.24 11.37 -6.82
N ARG A 83 -1.22 10.36 -5.96
CA ARG A 83 -1.21 10.44 -4.49
C ARG A 83 -2.46 11.09 -3.85
N LYS A 84 -3.54 11.29 -4.62
CA LYS A 84 -4.84 11.76 -4.12
C LYS A 84 -5.60 10.61 -3.42
N PRO A 85 -6.68 10.95 -2.69
CA PRO A 85 -7.59 9.94 -2.14
C PRO A 85 -8.16 9.03 -3.23
N PRO A 86 -8.45 7.75 -2.91
CA PRO A 86 -9.08 6.81 -3.82
C PRO A 86 -10.32 7.38 -4.51
N GLY A 87 -10.41 7.16 -5.83
CA GLY A 87 -11.47 7.69 -6.69
C GLY A 87 -11.17 9.03 -7.35
N LEU A 88 -10.07 9.69 -7.00
CA LEU A 88 -9.68 10.99 -7.58
C LEU A 88 -8.49 10.90 -8.54
N GLY A 89 -8.26 9.74 -9.13
CA GLY A 89 -7.15 9.48 -10.05
C GLY A 89 -7.47 8.45 -11.12
N ARG A 90 -6.50 7.61 -11.42
CA ARG A 90 -6.56 6.63 -12.53
C ARG A 90 -6.09 5.24 -12.11
N MET A 91 -6.14 4.93 -10.83
CA MET A 91 -5.75 3.60 -10.36
C MET A 91 -6.67 2.53 -10.95
N PRO A 92 -6.15 1.38 -11.41
CA PRO A 92 -6.96 0.33 -12.03
C PRO A 92 -7.72 -0.49 -10.96
N TRP A 93 -8.70 0.13 -10.31
CA TRP A 93 -9.40 -0.43 -9.16
C TRP A 93 -10.05 -1.80 -9.43
N GLN A 94 -10.55 -2.03 -10.65
CA GLN A 94 -11.12 -3.33 -11.01
C GLN A 94 -10.04 -4.43 -11.05
N GLU A 95 -8.86 -4.14 -11.63
CA GLU A 95 -7.74 -5.07 -11.65
C GLU A 95 -7.27 -5.42 -10.22
N ILE A 96 -7.24 -4.40 -9.34
CA ILE A 96 -6.89 -4.58 -7.92
C ILE A 96 -7.92 -5.47 -7.23
N ARG A 97 -9.21 -5.20 -7.40
CA ARG A 97 -10.29 -6.02 -6.86
C ARG A 97 -10.16 -7.47 -7.30
N ASP A 98 -10.09 -7.71 -8.62
CA ASP A 98 -9.99 -9.06 -9.17
C ASP A 98 -8.76 -9.83 -8.64
N ALA A 99 -7.70 -9.10 -8.31
CA ALA A 99 -6.50 -9.69 -7.74
C ALA A 99 -6.65 -10.01 -6.25
N LEU A 100 -7.27 -9.12 -5.47
CA LEU A 100 -7.56 -9.34 -4.04
C LEU A 100 -8.54 -10.51 -3.86
N ASP A 101 -9.60 -10.57 -4.68
CA ASP A 101 -10.57 -11.68 -4.69
C ASP A 101 -9.89 -13.00 -5.03
N ALA A 102 -8.98 -13.01 -6.03
CA ALA A 102 -8.28 -14.21 -6.46
C ALA A 102 -7.37 -14.81 -5.38
N ILE A 103 -6.85 -14.01 -4.46
CA ILE A 103 -6.01 -14.50 -3.34
C ILE A 103 -6.79 -14.66 -2.03
N GLY A 104 -8.10 -14.34 -2.02
CA GLY A 104 -8.94 -14.37 -0.82
C GLY A 104 -8.46 -13.39 0.26
N PHE A 105 -8.06 -12.18 -0.14
CA PHE A 105 -7.53 -11.19 0.79
C PHE A 105 -8.63 -10.66 1.72
N ASP A 106 -8.37 -10.71 3.03
CA ASP A 106 -9.23 -10.23 4.10
C ASP A 106 -8.54 -9.25 5.07
N GLY A 107 -7.34 -8.80 4.69
CA GLY A 107 -6.55 -7.86 5.49
C GLY A 107 -7.03 -6.41 5.43
N PRO A 108 -6.41 -5.52 6.22
CA PRO A 108 -6.76 -4.12 6.24
C PRO A 108 -6.43 -3.41 4.93
N LEU A 109 -7.36 -2.53 4.52
CA LEU A 109 -7.21 -1.56 3.44
C LEU A 109 -7.07 -0.18 4.07
N VAL A 110 -5.93 0.46 3.91
CA VAL A 110 -5.60 1.74 4.56
C VAL A 110 -5.40 2.82 3.51
N MET A 111 -6.17 3.90 3.59
CA MET A 111 -6.00 5.04 2.68
C MET A 111 -4.84 5.92 3.12
N GLU A 112 -3.89 6.18 2.21
CA GLU A 112 -2.70 6.98 2.48
C GLU A 112 -2.48 8.09 1.43
N PRO A 113 -3.39 9.05 1.31
CA PRO A 113 -3.22 10.18 0.40
C PRO A 113 -2.32 11.26 0.99
N PHE A 114 -1.53 11.93 0.13
CA PHE A 114 -0.72 13.09 0.49
C PHE A 114 -1.08 14.25 -0.43
N ILE A 115 -1.98 15.13 0.00
CA ILE A 115 -2.61 16.13 -0.86
C ILE A 115 -2.17 17.57 -0.59
N THR A 116 -1.53 17.84 0.56
CA THR A 116 -1.08 19.20 0.93
C THR A 116 0.42 19.24 1.12
N LYS A 117 1.02 20.33 0.66
CA LYS A 117 2.43 20.63 0.93
C LYS A 117 2.66 20.98 2.39
N GLY A 118 3.86 20.77 2.87
CA GLY A 118 4.30 21.18 4.20
C GLY A 118 4.75 20.05 5.09
N GLY A 119 5.29 20.41 6.24
CA GLY A 119 5.88 19.46 7.17
C GLY A 119 7.14 18.76 6.64
N GLN A 120 7.74 17.92 7.47
CA GLN A 120 8.93 17.14 7.08
C GLN A 120 8.53 16.05 6.06
N VAL A 121 7.49 15.29 6.35
CA VAL A 121 7.02 14.20 5.47
C VAL A 121 6.72 14.70 4.07
N GLY A 122 5.96 15.81 3.94
CA GLY A 122 5.65 16.37 2.62
C GLY A 122 6.87 16.77 1.81
N ARG A 123 7.97 17.21 2.48
CA ARG A 123 9.25 17.49 1.82
C ARG A 123 9.96 16.20 1.39
N ASP A 124 9.98 15.21 2.26
CA ASP A 124 10.71 13.95 2.03
C ASP A 124 10.11 13.14 0.87
N ILE A 125 8.79 13.22 0.68
CA ILE A 125 8.05 12.57 -0.42
C ILE A 125 7.72 13.52 -1.59
N ALA A 126 8.37 14.68 -1.66
CA ALA A 126 8.29 15.64 -2.76
C ALA A 126 6.89 16.22 -3.05
N VAL A 127 6.08 16.45 -2.03
CA VAL A 127 4.78 17.15 -2.16
C VAL A 127 5.02 18.67 -2.14
N TRP A 128 5.39 19.22 -3.29
CA TRP A 128 5.79 20.62 -3.45
C TRP A 128 4.62 21.61 -3.62
N ARG A 129 3.42 21.09 -3.90
CA ARG A 129 2.21 21.89 -4.10
C ARG A 129 1.00 21.23 -3.47
N ASP A 130 -0.02 22.00 -3.17
CA ASP A 130 -1.30 21.45 -2.77
C ASP A 130 -1.97 20.80 -4.00
N LEU A 131 -2.31 19.51 -3.88
CA LEU A 131 -2.96 18.73 -4.95
C LEU A 131 -4.46 18.98 -4.99
N ILE A 132 -5.04 19.38 -3.86
CA ILE A 132 -6.43 19.81 -3.71
C ILE A 132 -6.41 21.14 -2.94
N PRO A 133 -6.81 22.27 -3.57
CA PRO A 133 -6.90 23.56 -2.90
C PRO A 133 -8.00 23.58 -1.83
N ASN A 134 -7.69 24.10 -0.64
CA ASN A 134 -8.63 24.25 0.48
C ASN A 134 -9.45 22.98 0.75
N PRO A 135 -8.81 21.85 1.05
CA PRO A 135 -9.50 20.57 1.18
C PRO A 135 -10.40 20.53 2.42
N ASP A 136 -11.64 20.04 2.24
CA ASP A 136 -12.44 19.53 3.34
C ASP A 136 -11.98 18.07 3.60
N TYR A 137 -11.12 17.87 4.59
CA TYR A 137 -10.53 16.56 4.88
C TYR A 137 -11.58 15.52 5.30
N ASP A 138 -12.61 15.96 6.04
CA ASP A 138 -13.66 15.04 6.50
C ASP A 138 -14.52 14.57 5.32
N ALA A 139 -14.87 15.48 4.41
CA ALA A 139 -15.59 15.13 3.19
C ALA A 139 -14.74 14.19 2.31
N LEU A 140 -13.48 14.52 2.06
CA LEU A 140 -12.58 13.70 1.26
C LEU A 140 -12.39 12.30 1.85
N ALA A 141 -12.24 12.19 3.16
CA ALA A 141 -12.09 10.90 3.82
C ALA A 141 -13.36 10.03 3.69
N ARG A 142 -14.55 10.64 3.88
CA ARG A 142 -15.84 9.93 3.69
C ARG A 142 -16.01 9.45 2.26
N ASP A 143 -15.84 10.35 1.29
CA ASP A 143 -16.05 10.06 -0.13
C ASP A 143 -15.09 8.96 -0.61
N ALA A 144 -13.82 9.02 -0.19
CA ALA A 144 -12.82 8.00 -0.51
C ALA A 144 -13.16 6.65 0.16
N ALA A 145 -13.59 6.65 1.43
CA ALA A 145 -14.01 5.42 2.11
C ALA A 145 -15.23 4.78 1.44
N ASP A 146 -16.20 5.58 1.03
CA ASP A 146 -17.37 5.09 0.31
C ASP A 146 -17.02 4.59 -1.09
N PHE A 147 -16.07 5.23 -1.75
CA PHE A 147 -15.51 4.73 -3.02
C PHE A 147 -14.84 3.36 -2.83
N VAL A 148 -13.94 3.23 -1.86
CA VAL A 148 -13.22 1.97 -1.57
C VAL A 148 -14.19 0.84 -1.26
N ARG A 149 -15.21 1.07 -0.41
CA ARG A 149 -16.22 0.05 -0.11
C ARG A 149 -16.93 -0.45 -1.37
N ARG A 150 -17.31 0.46 -2.27
CA ARG A 150 -17.96 0.07 -3.54
C ARG A 150 -16.99 -0.62 -4.50
N ALA A 151 -15.76 -0.16 -4.57
CA ALA A 151 -14.78 -0.65 -5.54
C ALA A 151 -14.14 -1.98 -5.13
N LEU A 152 -13.88 -2.19 -3.84
CA LEU A 152 -13.06 -3.31 -3.35
C LEU A 152 -13.78 -4.25 -2.37
N CYS A 153 -14.89 -3.85 -1.73
CA CYS A 153 -15.52 -4.65 -0.67
C CYS A 153 -16.94 -5.13 -0.98
N SER A 154 -17.48 -4.86 -2.17
CA SER A 154 -18.88 -5.21 -2.54
C SER A 154 -19.00 -6.47 -3.37
#